data_76d980b0ff2a22f89132ea735c8b4391
#
_entry.id   76d980b0ff2a22f89132ea735c8b4391
#
_cell.length_a   1.000
_cell.length_b   1.000
_cell.length_c   1.000
_cell.angle_alpha   90.00
_cell.angle_beta   90.00
_cell.angle_gamma   90.00
#
_symmetry.space_group_name_H-M   'P 1'
#
loop_
_entity.id
_entity.type
_entity.pdbx_description
1 polymer ?
#
loop_
_entity_poly.entity_id
_entity_poly.type
_entity_poly.pdbx_seq_one_letter_code
_entity_poly.pdbx_strand_id
1 'polypeptide(L)'
;MRFPVERLDAIFETLLQSLNDAVTIVDPTGTVLYWNRAAEMIYGIPREAIVGAPIDRFFPAGSVMLFKVLRSRRPVHRLYHRPRPDKHVLINAYPIFSASRELIGAIAVEQDITEHVALSAALYGAPEAAPEEGTTKRLLDILFPDLLDLAGRIAAALKERRPVLLLGERGSGREALARYVHRTLGLEGPFLVFHSRLVPDGFQAAELFGFEGPGGGAPEAGLLERARDGLLFLKDVDAWPEALQAALAEALAGGRYVRQGGREPLPVAARLIAAAGPDLPAAVEAERFLPELFYRFFVFSLPPLRARRKELPALVRHLIDEAARALGRPAPRLTDEALAALLHYDWPGNLPQLKNALEYAVLMADGGTVELRHLPEPIRARTLLAYAPEPSGQGRLPGAGAIATAAPGAPGDRGRAGDRTEGRAEDPGTPPRSAGAAAVTAPEPASSPMRLERLPEARLALERERILAALGAAGGNKSRAAKLLGISRGALYYKLRQLGIEKDLST
;
A
#
# COMPACT_ATOMS: atom_id res chain seq x y z
N MET A 1 1.53 -39.51 12.99
CA MET A 1 2.56 -40.26 12.23
C MET A 1 3.90 -40.11 12.95
N ARG A 2 4.49 -41.18 13.46
CA ARG A 2 5.88 -41.15 13.99
C ARG A 2 6.79 -41.61 12.86
N PHE A 3 7.59 -40.73 12.30
CA PHE A 3 8.64 -41.14 11.35
C PHE A 3 9.78 -41.82 12.10
N PRO A 4 10.40 -42.87 11.54
CA PRO A 4 11.65 -43.42 12.07
C PRO A 4 12.73 -42.35 12.19
N VAL A 5 13.54 -42.35 13.23
CA VAL A 5 14.54 -41.31 13.55
C VAL A 5 15.51 -41.10 12.35
N GLU A 6 15.98 -42.18 11.74
CA GLU A 6 16.87 -42.16 10.56
C GLU A 6 16.27 -41.44 9.32
N ARG A 7 14.94 -41.46 9.15
CA ARG A 7 14.25 -40.70 8.09
C ARG A 7 14.07 -39.22 8.46
N LEU A 8 13.93 -38.93 9.75
CA LEU A 8 13.82 -37.56 10.25
C LEU A 8 15.13 -36.77 9.97
N ASP A 9 16.28 -37.39 10.19
CA ASP A 9 17.58 -36.76 9.95
C ASP A 9 17.75 -36.41 8.47
N ALA A 10 17.45 -37.34 7.56
CA ALA A 10 17.54 -37.09 6.12
C ALA A 10 16.56 -36.00 5.62
N ILE A 11 15.32 -36.01 6.16
CA ILE A 11 14.31 -34.99 5.83
C ILE A 11 14.80 -33.62 6.33
N PHE A 12 15.31 -33.56 7.56
CA PHE A 12 15.75 -32.33 8.19
C PHE A 12 16.97 -31.75 7.45
N GLU A 13 17.97 -32.57 7.12
CA GLU A 13 19.13 -32.16 6.31
C GLU A 13 18.67 -31.64 4.95
N THR A 14 17.80 -32.36 4.24
CA THR A 14 17.31 -31.93 2.92
C THR A 14 16.55 -30.60 3.02
N LEU A 15 15.71 -30.44 4.04
CA LEU A 15 14.96 -29.22 4.26
C LEU A 15 15.87 -28.02 4.50
N LEU A 16 16.84 -28.17 5.41
CA LEU A 16 17.79 -27.11 5.73
C LEU A 16 18.69 -26.74 4.55
N GLN A 17 19.11 -27.72 3.75
CA GLN A 17 19.93 -27.48 2.55
C GLN A 17 19.15 -26.87 1.38
N SER A 18 17.82 -27.07 1.34
CA SER A 18 16.97 -26.51 0.29
C SER A 18 16.56 -25.05 0.54
N LEU A 19 16.79 -24.51 1.74
CA LEU A 19 16.48 -23.13 2.08
C LEU A 19 17.46 -22.17 1.37
N ASN A 20 16.91 -21.06 0.87
CA ASN A 20 17.71 -19.96 0.30
C ASN A 20 18.26 -19.02 1.37
N ASP A 21 17.76 -19.10 2.59
CA ASP A 21 18.23 -18.34 3.74
C ASP A 21 19.40 -19.06 4.42
N ALA A 22 20.36 -18.31 4.95
CA ALA A 22 21.45 -18.87 5.72
C ALA A 22 20.92 -19.46 7.03
N VAL A 23 21.24 -20.71 7.30
CA VAL A 23 20.88 -21.38 8.55
C VAL A 23 22.15 -21.77 9.32
N THR A 24 22.23 -21.26 10.55
CA THR A 24 23.33 -21.53 11.50
C THR A 24 22.76 -22.07 12.79
N ILE A 25 23.32 -23.17 13.28
CA ILE A 25 23.01 -23.72 14.61
C ILE A 25 24.30 -23.77 15.41
N VAL A 26 24.23 -23.28 16.65
CA VAL A 26 25.37 -23.31 17.58
C VAL A 26 24.98 -24.01 18.88
N ASP A 27 25.97 -24.59 19.55
CA ASP A 27 25.84 -25.10 20.91
C ASP A 27 25.80 -23.93 21.94
N PRO A 28 25.62 -24.21 23.25
CA PRO A 28 25.60 -23.16 24.28
C PRO A 28 26.92 -22.37 24.42
N THR A 29 28.03 -22.90 23.92
CA THR A 29 29.34 -22.26 23.94
C THR A 29 29.57 -21.35 22.72
N GLY A 30 28.73 -21.47 21.67
CA GLY A 30 28.88 -20.76 20.40
C GLY A 30 29.66 -21.55 19.36
N THR A 31 29.91 -22.85 19.57
CA THR A 31 30.51 -23.74 18.57
C THR A 31 29.46 -24.06 17.51
N VAL A 32 29.83 -23.94 16.23
CA VAL A 32 28.92 -24.17 15.11
C VAL A 32 28.66 -25.67 14.93
N LEU A 33 27.40 -26.07 15.07
CA LEU A 33 26.94 -27.44 14.87
C LEU A 33 26.40 -27.66 13.45
N TYR A 34 25.85 -26.63 12.84
CA TYR A 34 25.25 -26.71 11.51
C TYR A 34 25.45 -25.41 10.72
N TRP A 35 25.72 -25.58 9.42
CA TRP A 35 25.95 -24.51 8.45
C TRP A 35 25.45 -25.00 7.09
N ASN A 36 24.38 -24.39 6.54
CA ASN A 36 23.80 -24.83 5.28
C ASN A 36 24.49 -24.20 4.06
N ARG A 37 24.14 -24.69 2.87
CA ARG A 37 24.69 -24.21 1.60
C ARG A 37 24.44 -22.72 1.37
N ALA A 38 23.26 -22.19 1.76
CA ALA A 38 22.97 -20.76 1.62
C ALA A 38 23.94 -19.92 2.48
N ALA A 39 24.24 -20.36 3.71
CA ALA A 39 25.22 -19.71 4.56
C ALA A 39 26.63 -19.72 3.96
N GLU A 40 27.04 -20.81 3.31
CA GLU A 40 28.32 -20.86 2.57
C GLU A 40 28.37 -19.82 1.46
N MET A 41 27.30 -19.72 0.66
CA MET A 41 27.20 -18.76 -0.44
C MET A 41 27.16 -17.29 0.03
N ILE A 42 26.38 -17.00 1.06
CA ILE A 42 26.21 -15.64 1.58
C ILE A 42 27.50 -15.13 2.22
N TYR A 43 28.17 -15.97 3.01
CA TYR A 43 29.32 -15.56 3.80
C TYR A 43 30.68 -15.95 3.18
N GLY A 44 30.67 -16.80 2.16
CA GLY A 44 31.89 -17.27 1.54
C GLY A 44 32.77 -18.17 2.45
N ILE A 45 32.13 -18.80 3.47
CA ILE A 45 32.81 -19.66 4.44
C ILE A 45 32.41 -21.11 4.17
N PRO A 46 33.35 -22.01 3.78
CA PRO A 46 33.04 -23.42 3.59
C PRO A 46 32.57 -24.08 4.87
N ARG A 47 31.59 -25.00 4.78
CA ARG A 47 31.03 -25.75 5.91
C ARG A 47 32.11 -26.47 6.72
N GLU A 48 33.09 -27.07 6.02
CA GLU A 48 34.20 -27.83 6.62
C GLU A 48 35.12 -26.96 7.48
N ALA A 49 35.18 -25.66 7.19
CA ALA A 49 36.02 -24.71 7.92
C ALA A 49 35.35 -24.19 9.20
N ILE A 50 34.02 -24.10 9.23
CA ILE A 50 33.29 -23.43 10.31
C ILE A 50 32.61 -24.41 11.27
N VAL A 51 32.12 -25.57 10.80
CA VAL A 51 31.50 -26.58 11.65
C VAL A 51 32.49 -27.14 12.63
N GLY A 52 32.17 -27.18 13.92
CA GLY A 52 33.06 -27.60 15.00
C GLY A 52 33.97 -26.48 15.53
N ALA A 53 33.98 -25.31 14.91
CA ALA A 53 34.73 -24.14 15.40
C ALA A 53 33.83 -23.09 16.08
N PRO A 54 34.38 -22.28 17.00
CA PRO A 54 33.67 -21.15 17.55
C PRO A 54 33.32 -20.14 16.47
N ILE A 55 32.05 -19.69 16.43
CA ILE A 55 31.50 -18.80 15.38
C ILE A 55 32.19 -17.43 15.38
N ASP A 56 32.62 -16.92 16.51
CA ASP A 56 33.30 -15.63 16.68
C ASP A 56 34.68 -15.52 16.03
N ARG A 57 35.24 -16.66 15.59
CA ARG A 57 36.50 -16.67 14.79
C ARG A 57 36.28 -16.15 13.36
N PHE A 58 35.05 -16.20 12.86
CA PHE A 58 34.74 -15.92 11.46
C PHE A 58 33.98 -14.57 11.29
N PHE A 59 33.54 -13.97 12.37
CA PHE A 59 32.78 -12.72 12.37
C PHE A 59 33.41 -11.68 13.29
N PRO A 60 33.23 -10.37 13.03
CA PRO A 60 33.71 -9.31 13.90
C PRO A 60 33.24 -9.46 15.33
N ALA A 61 34.04 -9.06 16.28
CA ALA A 61 33.69 -9.14 17.70
C ALA A 61 32.37 -8.41 18.02
N GLY A 62 31.47 -9.13 18.69
CA GLY A 62 30.16 -8.59 19.07
C GLY A 62 29.10 -8.57 17.96
N SER A 63 29.44 -8.93 16.72
CA SER A 63 28.50 -8.95 15.59
C SER A 63 27.61 -10.21 15.52
N VAL A 64 27.87 -11.23 16.34
CA VAL A 64 27.12 -12.50 16.32
C VAL A 64 25.90 -12.41 17.21
N MET A 65 24.72 -12.33 16.60
CA MET A 65 23.43 -12.22 17.31
C MET A 65 23.10 -13.46 18.15
N LEU A 66 23.56 -14.64 17.73
CA LEU A 66 23.36 -15.90 18.47
C LEU A 66 23.83 -15.82 19.92
N PHE A 67 24.94 -15.14 20.23
CA PHE A 67 25.39 -14.95 21.61
C PHE A 67 24.40 -14.12 22.46
N LYS A 68 23.69 -13.16 21.86
CA LYS A 68 22.63 -12.41 22.54
C LYS A 68 21.46 -13.33 22.88
N VAL A 69 21.06 -14.20 21.93
CA VAL A 69 19.98 -15.16 22.14
C VAL A 69 20.33 -16.19 23.19
N LEU A 70 21.55 -16.75 23.16
CA LEU A 70 22.03 -17.71 24.17
C LEU A 70 22.01 -17.10 25.59
N ARG A 71 22.46 -15.83 25.73
CA ARG A 71 22.48 -15.13 27.03
C ARG A 71 21.08 -14.73 27.53
N SER A 72 20.26 -14.16 26.63
CA SER A 72 18.93 -13.64 27.00
C SER A 72 17.88 -14.73 27.11
N ARG A 73 18.09 -15.89 26.44
CA ARG A 73 17.12 -16.96 26.24
C ARG A 73 15.80 -16.50 25.61
N ARG A 74 15.84 -15.38 24.88
CA ARG A 74 14.70 -14.79 24.18
C ARG A 74 14.91 -14.82 22.69
N PRO A 75 13.86 -15.12 21.92
CA PRO A 75 13.96 -15.10 20.46
C PRO A 75 14.13 -13.68 19.93
N VAL A 76 14.69 -13.58 18.74
CA VAL A 76 14.78 -12.38 17.93
C VAL A 76 14.03 -12.65 16.63
N HIS A 77 13.15 -11.71 16.23
CA HIS A 77 12.31 -11.85 15.03
C HIS A 77 12.57 -10.72 14.06
N ARG A 78 12.85 -11.06 12.78
CA ARG A 78 13.00 -10.12 11.66
C ARG A 78 13.78 -8.86 12.00
N LEU A 79 14.86 -9.01 12.76
CA LEU A 79 15.71 -7.90 13.13
C LEU A 79 16.72 -7.65 12.01
N TYR A 80 16.82 -6.39 11.56
CA TYR A 80 17.93 -6.00 10.70
C TYR A 80 19.26 -6.16 11.46
N HIS A 81 20.20 -6.79 10.79
CA HIS A 81 21.51 -7.12 11.36
C HIS A 81 22.59 -7.01 10.29
N ARG A 82 23.77 -6.61 10.72
CA ARG A 82 24.95 -6.50 9.86
C ARG A 82 26.08 -7.35 10.46
N PRO A 83 26.13 -8.64 10.14
CA PRO A 83 27.13 -9.55 10.71
C PRO A 83 28.55 -9.28 10.17
N ARG A 84 28.66 -8.67 8.97
CA ARG A 84 29.91 -8.22 8.33
C ARG A 84 29.66 -6.84 7.68
N PRO A 85 30.74 -6.04 7.45
CA PRO A 85 30.60 -4.71 6.83
C PRO A 85 29.92 -4.71 5.45
N ASP A 86 30.05 -5.80 4.70
CA ASP A 86 29.55 -5.98 3.35
C ASP A 86 28.26 -6.79 3.26
N LYS A 87 27.66 -7.20 4.41
CA LYS A 87 26.48 -8.05 4.46
C LYS A 87 25.37 -7.48 5.32
N HIS A 88 24.21 -7.33 4.70
CA HIS A 88 22.97 -6.86 5.32
C HIS A 88 21.97 -8.01 5.36
N VAL A 89 21.53 -8.40 6.54
CA VAL A 89 20.62 -9.53 6.72
C VAL A 89 19.41 -9.19 7.61
N LEU A 90 18.29 -9.87 7.36
CA LEU A 90 17.19 -9.95 8.32
C LEU A 90 17.30 -11.27 9.06
N ILE A 91 17.55 -11.20 10.36
CA ILE A 91 17.77 -12.36 11.22
C ILE A 91 16.54 -12.73 12.03
N ASN A 92 16.21 -14.02 12.03
CA ASN A 92 15.37 -14.68 13.02
C ASN A 92 16.27 -15.61 13.83
N ALA A 93 16.31 -15.48 15.14
CA ALA A 93 17.14 -16.34 15.98
C ALA A 93 16.37 -16.82 17.20
N TYR A 94 16.49 -18.10 17.50
CA TYR A 94 15.74 -18.77 18.56
C TYR A 94 16.66 -19.60 19.44
N PRO A 95 16.45 -19.59 20.78
CA PRO A 95 17.10 -20.52 21.67
C PRO A 95 16.49 -21.92 21.49
N ILE A 96 17.34 -22.94 21.51
CA ILE A 96 16.92 -24.35 21.42
C ILE A 96 16.98 -24.95 22.83
N PHE A 97 15.85 -25.54 23.26
CA PHE A 97 15.74 -26.19 24.56
C PHE A 97 15.53 -27.70 24.39
N SER A 98 16.11 -28.48 25.29
CA SER A 98 15.84 -29.92 25.42
C SER A 98 14.42 -30.17 25.97
N ALA A 99 13.99 -31.44 25.97
CA ALA A 99 12.74 -31.86 26.61
C ALA A 99 12.70 -31.53 28.12
N SER A 100 13.87 -31.46 28.78
CA SER A 100 14.04 -31.05 30.19
C SER A 100 14.08 -29.51 30.38
N ARG A 101 13.82 -28.71 29.32
CA ARG A 101 13.94 -27.24 29.29
C ARG A 101 15.35 -26.70 29.54
N GLU A 102 16.36 -27.51 29.34
CA GLU A 102 17.73 -27.07 29.38
C GLU A 102 18.12 -26.41 28.03
N LEU A 103 18.86 -25.30 28.06
CA LEU A 103 19.34 -24.65 26.84
C LEU A 103 20.44 -25.50 26.21
N ILE A 104 20.18 -26.03 25.01
CA ILE A 104 21.11 -26.90 24.28
C ILE A 104 21.76 -26.22 23.09
N GLY A 105 21.34 -24.97 22.76
CA GLY A 105 21.91 -24.22 21.67
C GLY A 105 21.04 -23.07 21.20
N ALA A 106 21.38 -22.53 20.03
CA ALA A 106 20.56 -21.53 19.35
C ALA A 106 20.64 -21.73 17.82
N ILE A 107 19.55 -21.37 17.12
CA ILE A 107 19.46 -21.37 15.66
C ILE A 107 19.27 -19.95 15.17
N ALA A 108 19.94 -19.57 14.08
CA ALA A 108 19.67 -18.38 13.31
C ALA A 108 19.27 -18.75 11.88
N VAL A 109 18.28 -18.03 11.36
CA VAL A 109 17.89 -18.03 9.95
C VAL A 109 18.02 -16.60 9.46
N GLU A 110 18.86 -16.38 8.43
CA GLU A 110 19.26 -15.07 7.96
C GLU A 110 18.98 -14.92 6.46
N GLN A 111 18.11 -13.99 6.15
CA GLN A 111 17.81 -13.60 4.77
C GLN A 111 18.81 -12.51 4.33
N ASP A 112 19.56 -12.74 3.26
CA ASP A 112 20.43 -11.72 2.67
C ASP A 112 19.59 -10.65 1.96
N ILE A 113 19.70 -9.41 2.40
CA ILE A 113 19.03 -8.23 1.82
C ILE A 113 20.05 -7.22 1.26
N THR A 114 21.30 -7.62 1.08
CA THR A 114 22.40 -6.73 0.65
C THR A 114 22.08 -6.03 -0.66
N GLU A 115 21.55 -6.76 -1.65
CA GLU A 115 21.17 -6.18 -2.93
C GLU A 115 19.99 -5.19 -2.78
N HIS A 116 19.04 -5.48 -1.90
CA HIS A 116 17.91 -4.58 -1.63
C HIS A 116 18.38 -3.28 -0.96
N VAL A 117 19.33 -3.36 -0.05
CA VAL A 117 19.93 -2.19 0.60
C VAL A 117 20.73 -1.36 -0.42
N ALA A 118 21.51 -2.00 -1.29
CA ALA A 118 22.23 -1.31 -2.36
C ALA A 118 21.30 -0.63 -3.36
N LEU A 119 20.20 -1.30 -3.74
CA LEU A 119 19.17 -0.72 -4.62
C LEU A 119 18.45 0.46 -3.95
N SER A 120 18.09 0.32 -2.68
CA SER A 120 17.51 1.40 -1.88
C SER A 120 18.47 2.60 -1.83
N ALA A 121 19.74 2.38 -1.52
CA ALA A 121 20.75 3.43 -1.50
C ALA A 121 20.92 4.11 -2.87
N ALA A 122 20.84 3.37 -3.96
CA ALA A 122 20.88 3.92 -5.32
C ALA A 122 19.63 4.76 -5.64
N LEU A 123 18.45 4.30 -5.22
CA LEU A 123 17.18 5.02 -5.41
C LEU A 123 17.11 6.31 -4.58
N TYR A 124 17.61 6.28 -3.34
CA TYR A 124 17.60 7.46 -2.45
C TYR A 124 18.87 8.30 -2.55
N GLY A 125 19.96 7.75 -3.09
CA GLY A 125 21.26 8.42 -3.20
C GLY A 125 21.51 9.10 -4.54
N ALA A 126 20.80 8.72 -5.59
CA ALA A 126 20.85 9.48 -6.83
C ALA A 126 20.12 10.80 -6.59
N PRO A 127 20.75 11.97 -6.80
CA PRO A 127 19.98 13.16 -7.06
C PRO A 127 19.16 12.81 -8.30
N GLU A 128 17.85 12.54 -8.13
CA GLU A 128 16.93 12.41 -9.25
C GLU A 128 17.25 13.60 -10.14
N ALA A 129 17.68 13.34 -11.39
CA ALA A 129 17.91 14.37 -12.38
C ALA A 129 16.66 15.26 -12.31
N ALA A 130 16.82 16.45 -11.74
CA ALA A 130 15.70 17.34 -11.50
C ALA A 130 14.99 17.46 -12.85
N PRO A 131 13.70 17.09 -12.99
CA PRO A 131 12.99 17.38 -14.23
C PRO A 131 13.27 18.84 -14.51
N GLU A 132 13.75 19.15 -15.73
CA GLU A 132 14.25 20.45 -16.13
C GLU A 132 13.54 21.58 -15.40
N GLU A 133 14.26 22.43 -14.68
CA GLU A 133 13.76 23.40 -13.69
C GLU A 133 12.56 24.23 -14.18
N GLY A 134 12.42 24.36 -15.51
CA GLY A 134 11.32 25.05 -16.17
C GLY A 134 9.99 24.30 -16.15
N THR A 135 9.98 22.96 -16.18
CA THR A 135 8.77 22.18 -16.43
C THR A 135 7.92 22.02 -15.17
N THR A 136 8.51 21.69 -14.04
CA THR A 136 7.73 21.47 -12.79
C THR A 136 7.24 22.78 -12.18
N LYS A 137 8.03 23.87 -12.28
CA LYS A 137 7.62 25.19 -11.82
C LYS A 137 6.47 25.74 -12.68
N ARG A 138 6.58 25.64 -14.00
CA ARG A 138 5.49 26.01 -14.93
C ARG A 138 4.24 25.18 -14.72
N LEU A 139 4.36 23.88 -14.43
CA LEU A 139 3.23 23.00 -14.15
C LEU A 139 2.41 23.47 -12.95
N LEU A 140 3.04 23.84 -11.85
CA LEU A 140 2.34 24.27 -10.63
C LEU A 140 1.88 25.72 -10.70
N ASP A 141 2.69 26.62 -11.25
CA ASP A 141 2.34 28.04 -11.36
C ASP A 141 1.21 28.31 -12.38
N ILE A 142 1.13 27.52 -13.46
CA ILE A 142 0.13 27.69 -14.54
C ILE A 142 -1.11 26.82 -14.29
N LEU A 143 -0.94 25.67 -13.67
CA LEU A 143 -1.96 24.63 -13.66
C LEU A 143 -2.80 24.58 -12.37
N PHE A 144 -2.31 25.17 -11.26
CA PHE A 144 -2.95 24.91 -9.98
C PHE A 144 -3.00 26.13 -9.05
N PRO A 145 -3.69 27.22 -9.42
CA PRO A 145 -3.80 28.40 -8.55
C PRO A 145 -4.39 28.07 -7.18
N ASP A 146 -5.37 27.15 -7.10
CA ASP A 146 -5.95 26.69 -5.82
C ASP A 146 -4.95 25.88 -4.99
N LEU A 147 -3.98 25.22 -5.64
CA LEU A 147 -2.89 24.50 -4.95
C LEU A 147 -1.79 25.44 -4.46
N LEU A 148 -1.65 26.63 -5.00
CA LEU A 148 -0.68 27.62 -4.52
C LEU A 148 -1.01 28.10 -3.11
N ASP A 149 -2.29 28.33 -2.80
CA ASP A 149 -2.72 28.63 -1.42
C ASP A 149 -2.44 27.45 -0.48
N LEU A 150 -2.77 26.23 -0.90
CA LEU A 150 -2.46 25.04 -0.15
C LEU A 150 -0.95 24.89 0.08
N ALA A 151 -0.13 25.08 -0.94
CA ALA A 151 1.32 25.05 -0.85
C ALA A 151 1.86 26.13 0.11
N GLY A 152 1.30 27.34 0.10
CA GLY A 152 1.64 28.41 1.01
C GLY A 152 1.35 28.05 2.48
N ARG A 153 0.20 27.46 2.76
CA ARG A 153 -0.17 26.98 4.11
C ARG A 153 0.72 25.83 4.58
N ILE A 154 1.06 24.89 3.70
CA ILE A 154 2.01 23.82 4.00
C ILE A 154 3.40 24.40 4.29
N ALA A 155 3.86 25.34 3.45
CA ALA A 155 5.14 26.00 3.65
C ALA A 155 5.21 26.75 4.99
N ALA A 156 4.13 27.43 5.39
CA ALA A 156 4.04 28.09 6.68
C ALA A 156 4.18 27.09 7.85
N ALA A 157 3.47 25.95 7.79
CA ALA A 157 3.60 24.90 8.80
C ALA A 157 5.03 24.35 8.89
N LEU A 158 5.68 24.11 7.75
CA LEU A 158 7.05 23.57 7.71
C LEU A 158 8.11 24.60 8.16
N LYS A 159 7.89 25.91 7.98
CA LYS A 159 8.75 26.95 8.56
C LYS A 159 8.81 26.83 10.09
N GLU A 160 7.67 26.59 10.70
CA GLU A 160 7.53 26.35 12.14
C GLU A 160 7.92 24.91 12.56
N ARG A 161 8.59 24.17 11.68
CA ARG A 161 9.01 22.76 11.89
C ARG A 161 7.85 21.83 12.30
N ARG A 162 6.61 22.17 11.90
CA ARG A 162 5.45 21.30 12.13
C ARG A 162 5.40 20.22 11.06
N PRO A 163 5.31 18.93 11.43
CA PRO A 163 5.16 17.86 10.47
C PRO A 163 3.78 17.95 9.81
N VAL A 164 3.75 17.68 8.51
CA VAL A 164 2.55 17.79 7.66
C VAL A 164 2.10 16.42 7.18
N LEU A 165 0.79 16.20 7.12
CA LEU A 165 0.17 15.02 6.50
C LEU A 165 -0.69 15.45 5.32
N LEU A 166 -0.38 14.92 4.13
CA LEU A 166 -1.16 15.12 2.91
C LEU A 166 -2.09 13.93 2.69
N LEU A 167 -3.38 14.14 2.88
CA LEU A 167 -4.42 13.17 2.52
C LEU A 167 -4.84 13.37 1.08
N GLY A 168 -4.95 12.28 0.33
CA GLY A 168 -5.41 12.34 -1.06
C GLY A 168 -5.30 11.00 -1.77
N GLU A 169 -5.99 10.87 -2.89
CA GLU A 169 -5.94 9.68 -3.71
C GLU A 169 -4.55 9.44 -4.30
N ARG A 170 -4.26 8.20 -4.63
CA ARG A 170 -3.03 7.87 -5.36
C ARG A 170 -2.99 8.60 -6.69
N GLY A 171 -1.81 9.15 -7.01
CA GLY A 171 -1.61 9.90 -8.24
C GLY A 171 -2.20 11.31 -8.25
N SER A 172 -2.77 11.81 -7.14
CA SER A 172 -3.31 13.19 -7.05
C SER A 172 -2.23 14.29 -7.11
N GLY A 173 -0.94 13.94 -6.99
CA GLY A 173 0.17 14.90 -7.05
C GLY A 173 0.78 15.27 -5.70
N ARG A 174 0.54 14.47 -4.63
CA ARG A 174 1.06 14.72 -3.27
C ARG A 174 2.58 14.93 -3.24
N GLU A 175 3.33 14.08 -3.93
CA GLU A 175 4.80 14.18 -4.00
C GLU A 175 5.26 15.40 -4.79
N ALA A 176 4.60 15.70 -5.93
CA ALA A 176 4.90 16.88 -6.72
C ALA A 176 4.66 18.18 -5.93
N LEU A 177 3.58 18.22 -5.14
CA LEU A 177 3.29 19.35 -4.23
C LEU A 177 4.38 19.48 -3.16
N ALA A 178 4.82 18.38 -2.56
CA ALA A 178 5.88 18.39 -1.55
C ALA A 178 7.23 18.88 -2.13
N ARG A 179 7.58 18.46 -3.36
CA ARG A 179 8.77 18.95 -4.08
C ARG A 179 8.67 20.44 -4.38
N TYR A 180 7.49 20.92 -4.79
CA TYR A 180 7.26 22.34 -5.00
C TYR A 180 7.46 23.16 -3.72
N VAL A 181 6.90 22.70 -2.60
CA VAL A 181 7.05 23.34 -1.30
C VAL A 181 8.52 23.37 -0.85
N HIS A 182 9.26 22.28 -1.04
CA HIS A 182 10.70 22.21 -0.74
C HIS A 182 11.47 23.32 -1.48
N ARG A 183 11.23 23.50 -2.78
CA ARG A 183 11.86 24.53 -3.60
C ARG A 183 11.43 25.95 -3.18
N THR A 184 10.13 26.14 -2.92
CA THR A 184 9.58 27.46 -2.50
C THR A 184 10.14 27.90 -1.16
N LEU A 185 10.45 26.95 -0.26
CA LEU A 185 11.07 27.23 1.03
C LEU A 185 12.57 27.57 0.91
N GLY A 186 13.21 27.29 -0.24
CA GLY A 186 14.64 27.50 -0.43
C GLY A 186 15.49 26.69 0.56
N LEU A 187 15.10 25.43 0.83
CA LEU A 187 15.82 24.58 1.77
C LEU A 187 17.17 24.17 1.20
N GLU A 188 18.25 24.33 1.98
CA GLU A 188 19.60 23.95 1.59
C GLU A 188 19.82 22.44 1.54
N GLY A 189 19.12 21.69 2.42
CA GLY A 189 19.18 20.25 2.49
C GLY A 189 18.37 19.55 1.39
N PRO A 190 18.60 18.25 1.17
CA PRO A 190 18.00 17.51 0.08
C PRO A 190 16.50 17.25 0.28
N PHE A 191 15.80 16.98 -0.84
CA PHE A 191 14.48 16.37 -0.84
C PHE A 191 14.64 14.87 -0.96
N LEU A 192 14.32 14.14 0.09
CA LEU A 192 14.37 12.69 0.11
C LEU A 192 12.97 12.08 0.23
N VAL A 193 12.79 10.90 -0.36
CA VAL A 193 11.50 10.18 -0.34
C VAL A 193 11.69 8.84 0.35
N PHE A 194 10.96 8.57 1.43
CA PHE A 194 10.91 7.25 2.04
C PHE A 194 9.71 6.48 1.49
N HIS A 195 9.99 5.34 0.88
CA HIS A 195 8.98 4.47 0.29
C HIS A 195 8.99 3.11 1.01
N SER A 196 8.20 2.98 2.08
CA SER A 196 8.21 1.79 2.95
C SER A 196 7.98 0.47 2.20
N ARG A 197 7.14 0.49 1.14
CA ARG A 197 6.83 -0.71 0.34
C ARG A 197 8.01 -1.22 -0.51
N LEU A 198 9.02 -0.39 -0.76
CA LEU A 198 10.23 -0.79 -1.49
C LEU A 198 11.33 -1.30 -0.56
N VAL A 199 11.12 -1.16 0.74
CA VAL A 199 12.07 -1.54 1.79
C VAL A 199 11.55 -2.80 2.48
N PRO A 200 12.36 -3.87 2.60
CA PRO A 200 11.95 -5.08 3.28
C PRO A 200 11.46 -4.80 4.71
N ASP A 201 10.38 -5.48 5.13
CA ASP A 201 9.91 -5.40 6.52
C ASP A 201 11.06 -5.77 7.47
N GLY A 202 11.23 -4.99 8.53
CA GLY A 202 12.35 -5.16 9.48
C GLY A 202 13.58 -4.32 9.15
N PHE A 203 13.80 -3.93 7.88
CA PHE A 203 14.84 -2.95 7.53
C PHE A 203 14.32 -1.52 7.48
N GLN A 204 13.00 -1.32 7.38
CA GLN A 204 12.36 -0.01 7.28
C GLN A 204 12.77 0.98 8.40
N ALA A 205 12.87 0.48 9.63
CA ALA A 205 13.30 1.30 10.76
C ALA A 205 14.79 1.70 10.65
N ALA A 206 15.64 0.79 10.21
CA ALA A 206 17.06 1.08 9.99
C ALA A 206 17.26 2.10 8.86
N GLU A 207 16.50 1.98 7.75
CA GLU A 207 16.54 2.94 6.65
C GLU A 207 16.06 4.34 7.08
N LEU A 208 15.00 4.41 7.88
CA LEU A 208 14.44 5.69 8.31
C LEU A 208 15.28 6.36 9.40
N PHE A 209 15.62 5.62 10.46
CA PHE A 209 16.28 6.14 11.66
C PHE A 209 17.80 5.95 11.67
N GLY A 210 18.34 5.13 10.77
CA GLY A 210 19.74 4.71 10.80
C GLY A 210 19.99 3.48 11.66
N PHE A 211 21.21 2.97 11.59
CA PHE A 211 21.63 1.75 12.27
C PHE A 211 22.98 1.92 12.93
N GLU A 212 23.15 1.31 14.09
CA GLU A 212 24.41 1.21 14.81
C GLU A 212 24.62 -0.25 15.23
N GLY A 213 25.59 -0.90 14.59
CA GLY A 213 25.86 -2.33 14.82
C GLY A 213 26.39 -2.61 16.21
N PRO A 214 26.10 -3.79 16.80
CA PRO A 214 26.75 -4.23 18.01
C PRO A 214 28.26 -4.38 17.77
N GLY A 215 29.11 -3.81 18.63
CA GLY A 215 30.56 -3.90 18.53
C GLY A 215 31.26 -2.64 18.03
N GLY A 216 30.55 -1.50 17.88
CA GLY A 216 31.17 -0.21 17.56
C GLY A 216 31.59 -0.05 16.10
N GLY A 217 30.91 -0.73 15.17
CA GLY A 217 31.00 -0.44 13.74
C GLY A 217 30.60 0.99 13.43
N ALA A 218 31.06 1.58 12.32
CA ALA A 218 30.67 2.91 11.91
C ALA A 218 29.14 3.01 11.83
N PRO A 219 28.52 4.00 12.48
CA PRO A 219 27.09 4.18 12.43
C PRO A 219 26.62 4.53 11.01
N GLU A 220 25.50 3.96 10.59
CA GLU A 220 24.87 4.26 9.31
C GLU A 220 23.76 5.29 9.49
N ALA A 221 23.87 6.40 8.75
CA ALA A 221 22.90 7.48 8.77
C ALA A 221 21.61 7.07 8.08
N GLY A 222 20.46 7.17 8.77
CA GLY A 222 19.14 6.98 8.18
C GLY A 222 18.66 8.19 7.37
N LEU A 223 17.51 8.05 6.73
CA LEU A 223 16.92 9.11 5.90
C LEU A 223 16.59 10.38 6.72
N LEU A 224 16.20 10.25 8.00
CA LEU A 224 15.98 11.41 8.88
C LEU A 224 17.26 12.25 9.08
N GLU A 225 18.40 11.60 9.18
CA GLU A 225 19.69 12.27 9.31
C GLU A 225 20.17 12.83 7.98
N ARG A 226 20.05 12.04 6.89
CA ARG A 226 20.44 12.42 5.54
C ARG A 226 19.61 13.59 4.98
N ALA A 227 18.33 13.70 5.40
CA ALA A 227 17.43 14.80 5.03
C ALA A 227 17.61 16.04 5.92
N ARG A 228 18.68 16.10 6.72
CA ARG A 228 18.98 17.24 7.60
C ARG A 228 18.89 18.56 6.83
N ASP A 229 18.20 19.55 7.44
CA ASP A 229 17.96 20.89 6.89
C ASP A 229 17.20 20.93 5.55
N GLY A 230 16.78 19.76 5.06
CA GLY A 230 15.96 19.53 3.89
C GLY A 230 14.55 19.09 4.23
N LEU A 231 13.97 18.28 3.34
CA LEU A 231 12.63 17.74 3.47
C LEU A 231 12.63 16.24 3.22
N LEU A 232 12.03 15.48 4.14
CA LEU A 232 11.77 14.06 4.00
C LEU A 232 10.29 13.83 3.73
N PHE A 233 9.99 13.25 2.57
CA PHE A 233 8.64 12.86 2.15
C PHE A 233 8.39 11.39 2.50
N LEU A 234 7.44 11.14 3.40
CA LEU A 234 7.06 9.82 3.88
C LEU A 234 5.85 9.32 3.11
N LYS A 235 6.05 8.37 2.21
CA LYS A 235 5.03 7.91 1.27
C LYS A 235 4.19 6.78 1.84
N ASP A 236 2.86 6.85 1.61
CA ASP A 236 1.87 5.82 1.94
C ASP A 236 1.98 5.35 3.42
N VAL A 237 2.00 6.31 4.37
CA VAL A 237 2.15 6.02 5.82
C VAL A 237 0.99 5.18 6.38
N ASP A 238 -0.17 5.19 5.72
CA ASP A 238 -1.33 4.34 5.99
C ASP A 238 -1.06 2.83 5.84
N ALA A 239 0.02 2.47 5.13
CA ALA A 239 0.45 1.08 4.95
C ALA A 239 1.63 0.67 5.84
N TRP A 240 2.05 1.53 6.77
CA TRP A 240 3.20 1.25 7.61
C TRP A 240 2.89 0.25 8.73
N PRO A 241 3.85 -0.63 9.09
CA PRO A 241 3.73 -1.46 10.28
C PRO A 241 3.57 -0.62 11.54
N GLU A 242 2.79 -1.10 12.51
CA GLU A 242 2.53 -0.40 13.78
C GLU A 242 3.82 -0.01 14.53
N ALA A 243 4.82 -0.90 14.55
CA ALA A 243 6.12 -0.62 15.17
C ALA A 243 6.83 0.59 14.55
N LEU A 244 6.74 0.79 13.22
CA LEU A 244 7.33 1.93 12.53
C LEU A 244 6.53 3.22 12.81
N GLN A 245 5.19 3.11 12.88
CA GLN A 245 4.32 4.22 13.27
C GLN A 245 4.63 4.69 14.69
N ALA A 246 4.77 3.75 15.64
CA ALA A 246 5.10 4.05 17.04
C ALA A 246 6.47 4.73 17.17
N ALA A 247 7.49 4.21 16.50
CA ALA A 247 8.84 4.80 16.52
C ALA A 247 8.85 6.24 15.96
N LEU A 248 8.09 6.51 14.88
CA LEU A 248 7.98 7.87 14.36
C LEU A 248 7.18 8.78 15.30
N ALA A 249 6.10 8.28 15.91
CA ALA A 249 5.31 9.04 16.89
C ALA A 249 6.18 9.48 18.08
N GLU A 250 7.01 8.57 18.60
CA GLU A 250 7.96 8.85 19.70
C GLU A 250 9.00 9.89 19.26
N ALA A 251 9.60 9.73 18.09
CA ALA A 251 10.57 10.66 17.54
C ALA A 251 10.00 12.08 17.39
N LEU A 252 8.76 12.21 16.92
CA LEU A 252 8.06 13.48 16.77
C LEU A 252 7.62 14.08 18.10
N ALA A 253 7.29 13.24 19.10
CA ALA A 253 6.92 13.69 20.43
C ALA A 253 8.13 14.31 21.18
N GLY A 254 9.27 13.63 21.11
CA GLY A 254 10.50 14.04 21.80
C GLY A 254 11.37 15.00 20.99
N GLY A 255 11.11 15.18 19.69
CA GLY A 255 11.98 15.93 18.78
C GLY A 255 13.35 15.27 18.58
N ARG A 256 13.50 14.03 19.03
CA ARG A 256 14.73 13.23 19.00
C ARG A 256 14.42 11.77 18.72
N TYR A 257 15.37 11.07 18.14
CA TYR A 257 15.31 9.64 17.90
C TYR A 257 16.67 8.99 18.14
N VAL A 258 16.71 7.67 18.22
CA VAL A 258 17.96 6.90 18.38
C VAL A 258 18.07 5.96 17.16
N ARG A 259 19.28 5.80 16.61
CA ARG A 259 19.53 4.81 15.55
C ARG A 259 19.20 3.41 16.06
N GLN A 260 18.74 2.55 15.19
CA GLN A 260 18.46 1.17 15.57
C GLN A 260 19.71 0.48 16.08
N GLY A 261 19.67 -0.04 17.31
CA GLY A 261 20.83 -0.63 17.99
C GLY A 261 21.76 0.37 18.69
N GLY A 262 21.60 1.69 18.46
CA GLY A 262 22.36 2.74 19.07
C GLY A 262 21.83 3.20 20.44
N ARG A 263 22.51 4.18 21.03
CA ARG A 263 22.13 4.80 22.32
C ARG A 263 22.14 6.32 22.29
N GLU A 264 22.76 6.90 21.27
CA GLU A 264 22.90 8.36 21.17
C GLU A 264 21.61 8.98 20.60
N PRO A 265 20.97 9.94 21.31
CA PRO A 265 19.79 10.61 20.81
C PRO A 265 20.16 11.69 19.78
N LEU A 266 19.62 11.59 18.59
CA LEU A 266 19.79 12.51 17.47
C LEU A 266 18.56 13.41 17.31
N PRO A 267 18.70 14.69 16.92
CA PRO A 267 17.56 15.58 16.70
C PRO A 267 16.84 15.23 15.38
N VAL A 268 15.51 15.39 15.37
CA VAL A 268 14.73 15.40 14.12
C VAL A 268 14.93 16.74 13.42
N ALA A 269 15.98 16.83 12.58
CA ALA A 269 16.37 18.07 11.92
C ALA A 269 15.70 18.26 10.54
N ALA A 270 15.24 17.18 9.91
CA ALA A 270 14.49 17.23 8.65
C ALA A 270 13.08 17.80 8.84
N ARG A 271 12.57 18.51 7.82
CA ARG A 271 11.15 18.83 7.71
C ARG A 271 10.42 17.63 7.14
N LEU A 272 9.23 17.34 7.67
CA LEU A 272 8.51 16.12 7.35
C LEU A 272 7.19 16.42 6.65
N ILE A 273 6.97 15.77 5.51
CA ILE A 273 5.66 15.66 4.86
C ILE A 273 5.33 14.17 4.74
N ALA A 274 4.31 13.71 5.43
CA ALA A 274 3.73 12.39 5.24
C ALA A 274 2.60 12.43 4.21
N ALA A 275 2.36 11.31 3.53
CA ALA A 275 1.27 11.16 2.57
C ALA A 275 0.51 9.86 2.81
N ALA A 276 -0.82 9.94 2.81
CA ALA A 276 -1.71 8.81 3.00
C ALA A 276 -2.94 8.89 2.09
N GLY A 277 -3.69 7.80 1.99
CA GLY A 277 -5.00 7.77 1.36
C GLY A 277 -6.03 8.66 2.07
N PRO A 278 -7.15 9.00 1.40
CA PRO A 278 -8.20 9.84 2.00
C PRO A 278 -8.91 9.16 3.17
N ASP A 279 -8.82 7.82 3.25
CA ASP A 279 -9.52 6.99 4.25
C ASP A 279 -8.73 6.85 5.57
N LEU A 280 -7.56 7.53 5.70
CA LEU A 280 -6.75 7.44 6.91
C LEU A 280 -7.49 7.86 8.18
N PRO A 281 -8.32 8.92 8.21
CA PRO A 281 -9.10 9.26 9.41
C PRO A 281 -10.00 8.11 9.88
N ALA A 282 -10.67 7.40 8.96
CA ALA A 282 -11.46 6.22 9.29
C ALA A 282 -10.59 5.04 9.76
N ALA A 283 -9.34 4.94 9.29
CA ALA A 283 -8.40 3.93 9.78
C ALA A 283 -7.93 4.24 11.21
N VAL A 284 -7.81 5.52 11.58
CA VAL A 284 -7.51 5.97 12.96
C VAL A 284 -8.68 5.62 13.90
N GLU A 285 -9.93 5.92 13.50
CA GLU A 285 -11.12 5.56 14.26
C GLU A 285 -11.28 4.04 14.46
N ALA A 286 -10.83 3.25 13.46
CA ALA A 286 -10.84 1.80 13.50
C ALA A 286 -9.57 1.18 14.13
N GLU A 287 -8.73 1.97 14.79
CA GLU A 287 -7.48 1.55 15.45
C GLU A 287 -6.47 0.80 14.53
N ARG A 288 -6.60 1.00 13.20
CA ARG A 288 -5.67 0.44 12.21
C ARG A 288 -4.47 1.34 11.92
N PHE A 289 -4.51 2.56 12.42
CA PHE A 289 -3.42 3.53 12.39
C PHE A 289 -3.32 4.20 13.75
N LEU A 290 -2.11 4.39 14.26
CA LEU A 290 -1.88 4.93 15.60
C LEU A 290 -2.39 6.38 15.72
N PRO A 291 -3.37 6.65 16.59
CA PRO A 291 -3.88 7.99 16.84
C PRO A 291 -2.78 8.97 17.28
N GLU A 292 -1.82 8.50 18.09
CA GLU A 292 -0.71 9.29 18.60
C GLU A 292 0.15 9.84 17.45
N LEU A 293 0.37 9.06 16.39
CA LEU A 293 1.10 9.53 15.22
C LEU A 293 0.24 10.50 14.40
N PHE A 294 -1.05 10.18 14.18
CA PHE A 294 -1.95 11.00 13.38
C PHE A 294 -2.04 12.43 13.94
N TYR A 295 -2.24 12.58 15.24
CA TYR A 295 -2.39 13.88 15.89
C TYR A 295 -1.09 14.70 16.01
N ARG A 296 0.06 14.14 15.59
CA ARG A 296 1.32 14.91 15.47
C ARG A 296 1.37 15.73 14.20
N PHE A 297 0.58 15.39 13.19
CA PHE A 297 0.63 16.05 11.90
C PHE A 297 -0.40 17.17 11.76
N PHE A 298 -0.01 18.21 11.02
CA PHE A 298 -0.94 19.17 10.45
C PHE A 298 -1.51 18.58 9.16
N VAL A 299 -2.82 18.32 9.16
CA VAL A 299 -3.49 17.58 8.09
C VAL A 299 -3.98 18.53 7.00
N PHE A 300 -3.62 18.24 5.76
CA PHE A 300 -4.10 18.93 4.57
C PHE A 300 -4.65 17.91 3.57
N SER A 301 -5.76 18.24 2.93
CA SER A 301 -6.38 17.38 1.91
C SER A 301 -6.06 17.88 0.51
N LEU A 302 -5.57 16.99 -0.36
CA LEU A 302 -5.33 17.23 -1.76
C LEU A 302 -6.48 16.67 -2.58
N PRO A 303 -7.30 17.51 -3.24
CA PRO A 303 -8.44 17.04 -4.00
C PRO A 303 -8.02 16.19 -5.21
N PRO A 304 -8.81 15.16 -5.57
CA PRO A 304 -8.56 14.36 -6.76
C PRO A 304 -8.77 15.17 -8.03
N LEU A 305 -8.24 14.67 -9.15
CA LEU A 305 -8.25 15.39 -10.43
C LEU A 305 -9.68 15.76 -10.89
N ARG A 306 -10.67 14.89 -10.65
CA ARG A 306 -12.09 15.15 -10.97
C ARG A 306 -12.71 16.35 -10.21
N ALA A 307 -12.14 16.71 -9.08
CA ALA A 307 -12.57 17.89 -8.31
C ALA A 307 -11.90 19.18 -8.80
N ARG A 308 -10.87 19.07 -9.66
CA ARG A 308 -10.08 20.18 -10.21
C ARG A 308 -10.29 20.35 -11.72
N ARG A 309 -11.53 20.23 -12.20
CA ARG A 309 -11.87 20.23 -13.63
C ARG A 309 -11.49 21.53 -14.35
N LYS A 310 -11.45 22.67 -13.64
CA LYS A 310 -11.04 23.98 -14.19
C LYS A 310 -9.60 23.97 -14.68
N GLU A 311 -8.74 23.17 -14.08
CA GLU A 311 -7.32 23.08 -14.37
C GLU A 311 -7.02 22.09 -15.51
N LEU A 312 -7.93 21.15 -15.76
CA LEU A 312 -7.75 20.07 -16.74
C LEU A 312 -7.39 20.57 -18.16
N PRO A 313 -8.00 21.62 -18.72
CA PRO A 313 -7.68 22.05 -20.10
C PRO A 313 -6.22 22.48 -20.25
N ALA A 314 -5.67 23.19 -19.27
CA ALA A 314 -4.28 23.64 -19.29
C ALA A 314 -3.32 22.46 -19.05
N LEU A 315 -3.69 21.54 -18.14
CA LEU A 315 -2.94 20.32 -17.85
C LEU A 315 -2.88 19.39 -19.06
N VAL A 316 -4.02 19.16 -19.73
CA VAL A 316 -4.09 18.34 -20.95
C VAL A 316 -3.16 18.89 -22.04
N ARG A 317 -3.20 20.19 -22.32
CA ARG A 317 -2.29 20.82 -23.29
C ARG A 317 -0.83 20.59 -22.93
N HIS A 318 -0.47 20.86 -21.66
CA HIS A 318 0.91 20.69 -21.22
C HIS A 318 1.40 19.24 -21.36
N LEU A 319 0.58 18.24 -20.93
CA LEU A 319 0.95 16.84 -21.02
C LEU A 319 1.02 16.32 -22.45
N ILE A 320 0.20 16.85 -23.38
CA ILE A 320 0.32 16.56 -24.81
C ILE A 320 1.63 17.11 -25.36
N ASP A 321 2.00 18.35 -25.01
CA ASP A 321 3.27 18.95 -25.43
C ASP A 321 4.46 18.15 -24.90
N GLU A 322 4.38 17.66 -23.66
CA GLU A 322 5.40 16.80 -23.06
C GLU A 322 5.49 15.44 -23.79
N ALA A 323 4.37 14.78 -24.03
CA ALA A 323 4.32 13.51 -24.72
C ALA A 323 4.84 13.62 -26.16
N ALA A 324 4.47 14.67 -26.87
CA ALA A 324 4.93 14.91 -28.25
C ALA A 324 6.45 15.16 -28.29
N ARG A 325 6.98 15.96 -27.37
CA ARG A 325 8.44 16.18 -27.25
C ARG A 325 9.20 14.89 -26.95
N ALA A 326 8.68 14.06 -26.03
CA ALA A 326 9.30 12.77 -25.69
C ALA A 326 9.35 11.81 -26.91
N LEU A 327 8.38 11.91 -27.81
CA LEU A 327 8.31 11.13 -29.06
C LEU A 327 9.05 11.78 -30.23
N GLY A 328 9.65 12.97 -30.06
CA GLY A 328 10.32 13.72 -31.12
C GLY A 328 9.35 14.21 -32.21
N ARG A 329 8.07 14.44 -31.86
CA ARG A 329 7.00 14.82 -32.78
C ARG A 329 6.47 16.23 -32.48
N PRO A 330 5.87 16.93 -33.47
CA PRO A 330 5.15 18.16 -33.20
C PRO A 330 3.91 17.88 -32.34
N ALA A 331 3.59 18.81 -31.44
CA ALA A 331 2.40 18.67 -30.59
C ALA A 331 1.11 18.66 -31.44
N PRO A 332 0.28 17.61 -31.37
CA PRO A 332 -0.94 17.53 -32.12
C PRO A 332 -2.02 18.46 -31.55
N ARG A 333 -2.97 18.88 -32.39
CA ARG A 333 -4.19 19.55 -31.92
C ARG A 333 -5.18 18.50 -31.42
N LEU A 334 -6.03 18.88 -30.44
CA LEU A 334 -7.18 18.06 -30.05
C LEU A 334 -8.43 18.55 -30.77
N THR A 335 -9.32 17.63 -31.15
CA THR A 335 -10.69 18.00 -31.50
C THR A 335 -11.48 18.38 -30.25
N ASP A 336 -12.52 19.20 -30.40
CA ASP A 336 -13.39 19.59 -29.28
C ASP A 336 -14.06 18.37 -28.63
N GLU A 337 -14.39 17.34 -29.41
CA GLU A 337 -14.96 16.08 -28.89
C GLU A 337 -13.96 15.31 -28.03
N ALA A 338 -12.68 15.21 -28.46
CA ALA A 338 -11.64 14.57 -27.68
C ALA A 338 -11.36 15.32 -26.38
N LEU A 339 -11.31 16.66 -26.46
CA LEU A 339 -11.14 17.50 -25.27
C LEU A 339 -12.33 17.33 -24.31
N ALA A 340 -13.56 17.39 -24.80
CA ALA A 340 -14.75 17.20 -23.98
C ALA A 340 -14.74 15.83 -23.28
N ALA A 341 -14.35 14.76 -23.97
CA ALA A 341 -14.20 13.43 -23.41
C ALA A 341 -13.21 13.40 -22.24
N LEU A 342 -12.04 14.02 -22.40
CA LEU A 342 -11.02 14.12 -21.37
C LEU A 342 -11.48 14.93 -20.16
N LEU A 343 -12.26 16.00 -20.37
CA LEU A 343 -12.76 16.87 -19.29
C LEU A 343 -13.89 16.23 -18.48
N HIS A 344 -14.68 15.34 -19.10
CA HIS A 344 -15.80 14.66 -18.44
C HIS A 344 -15.40 13.36 -17.74
N TYR A 345 -14.25 12.81 -18.04
CA TYR A 345 -13.79 11.58 -17.39
C TYR A 345 -13.36 11.83 -15.94
N ASP A 346 -13.62 10.85 -15.04
CA ASP A 346 -13.41 11.03 -13.60
C ASP A 346 -11.97 10.76 -13.13
N TRP A 347 -11.13 10.21 -13.98
CA TRP A 347 -9.71 9.97 -13.71
C TRP A 347 -9.45 9.22 -12.40
N PRO A 348 -9.95 8.00 -12.20
CA PRO A 348 -9.75 7.26 -10.95
C PRO A 348 -8.27 7.00 -10.62
N GLY A 349 -7.39 6.98 -11.61
CA GLY A 349 -5.94 6.93 -11.43
C GLY A 349 -5.25 8.30 -11.47
N ASN A 350 -6.02 9.40 -11.43
CA ASN A 350 -5.52 10.78 -11.38
C ASN A 350 -4.47 11.12 -12.45
N LEU A 351 -3.39 11.85 -12.11
CA LEU A 351 -2.37 12.31 -13.05
C LEU A 351 -1.65 11.20 -13.82
N PRO A 352 -1.23 10.08 -13.22
CA PRO A 352 -0.61 8.99 -13.97
C PRO A 352 -1.52 8.41 -15.05
N GLN A 353 -2.82 8.27 -14.77
CA GLN A 353 -3.78 7.77 -15.76
C GLN A 353 -3.98 8.78 -16.89
N LEU A 354 -4.10 10.06 -16.56
CA LEU A 354 -4.22 11.13 -17.55
C LEU A 354 -2.99 11.17 -18.46
N LYS A 355 -1.78 11.16 -17.87
CA LYS A 355 -0.52 11.16 -18.60
C LYS A 355 -0.43 9.99 -19.57
N ASN A 356 -0.66 8.78 -19.10
CA ASN A 356 -0.66 7.57 -19.93
C ASN A 356 -1.69 7.64 -21.07
N ALA A 357 -2.90 8.14 -20.80
CA ALA A 357 -3.95 8.27 -21.81
C ALA A 357 -3.56 9.28 -22.91
N LEU A 358 -2.89 10.36 -22.55
CA LEU A 358 -2.44 11.38 -23.50
C LEU A 358 -1.21 10.92 -24.30
N GLU A 359 -0.26 10.24 -23.67
CA GLU A 359 0.85 9.59 -24.39
C GLU A 359 0.34 8.59 -25.44
N TYR A 360 -0.63 7.76 -25.04
CA TYR A 360 -1.30 6.84 -25.96
C TYR A 360 -1.99 7.58 -27.12
N ALA A 361 -2.72 8.67 -26.81
CA ALA A 361 -3.44 9.44 -27.82
C ALA A 361 -2.48 10.12 -28.83
N VAL A 362 -1.36 10.68 -28.37
CA VAL A 362 -0.32 11.28 -29.22
C VAL A 362 0.32 10.24 -30.11
N LEU A 363 0.59 9.04 -29.58
CA LEU A 363 1.13 7.92 -30.37
C LEU A 363 0.17 7.48 -31.46
N MET A 364 -1.14 7.33 -31.14
CA MET A 364 -2.16 6.87 -32.08
C MET A 364 -2.54 7.91 -33.13
N ALA A 365 -2.38 9.18 -32.85
CA ALA A 365 -2.64 10.27 -33.81
C ALA A 365 -1.55 10.44 -34.89
N ASP A 366 -0.42 9.77 -34.70
CA ASP A 366 0.73 9.73 -35.64
C ASP A 366 1.15 11.11 -36.22
N GLY A 367 1.21 12.13 -35.35
CA GLY A 367 1.57 13.51 -35.70
C GLY A 367 0.42 14.33 -36.28
N GLY A 368 -0.77 13.77 -36.43
CA GLY A 368 -2.00 14.44 -36.84
C GLY A 368 -2.78 15.07 -35.69
N THR A 369 -4.09 15.20 -35.85
CA THR A 369 -5.00 15.70 -34.82
C THR A 369 -5.47 14.55 -33.91
N VAL A 370 -5.44 14.74 -32.61
CA VAL A 370 -6.02 13.78 -31.63
C VAL A 370 -7.54 13.91 -31.68
N GLU A 371 -8.19 12.85 -32.17
CA GLU A 371 -9.63 12.70 -32.23
C GLU A 371 -10.11 11.74 -31.12
N LEU A 372 -11.41 11.67 -30.87
CA LEU A 372 -12.02 10.77 -29.88
C LEU A 372 -11.59 9.29 -30.08
N ARG A 373 -11.45 8.85 -31.34
CA ARG A 373 -11.02 7.47 -31.65
C ARG A 373 -9.60 7.15 -31.20
N HIS A 374 -8.74 8.14 -31.02
CA HIS A 374 -7.36 8.00 -30.57
C HIS A 374 -7.24 7.91 -29.03
N LEU A 375 -8.32 8.18 -28.28
CA LEU A 375 -8.35 8.02 -26.83
C LEU A 375 -8.53 6.55 -26.42
N PRO A 376 -8.04 6.12 -25.25
CA PRO A 376 -8.28 4.78 -24.70
C PRO A 376 -9.77 4.44 -24.60
N GLU A 377 -10.11 3.16 -24.81
CA GLU A 377 -11.49 2.68 -24.82
C GLU A 377 -12.35 3.08 -23.61
N PRO A 378 -11.87 3.03 -22.33
CA PRO A 378 -12.68 3.42 -21.19
C PRO A 378 -13.16 4.88 -21.24
N ILE A 379 -12.35 5.77 -21.79
CA ILE A 379 -12.69 7.19 -21.95
C ILE A 379 -13.72 7.36 -23.05
N ARG A 380 -13.52 6.70 -24.22
CA ARG A 380 -14.45 6.72 -25.35
C ARG A 380 -15.81 6.18 -24.99
N ALA A 381 -15.86 5.01 -24.33
CA ALA A 381 -17.10 4.35 -23.94
C ALA A 381 -17.96 5.22 -23.03
N ARG A 382 -17.34 5.91 -22.07
CA ARG A 382 -18.07 6.80 -21.15
C ARG A 382 -18.63 8.04 -21.85
N THR A 383 -17.91 8.57 -22.83
CA THR A 383 -18.37 9.71 -23.63
C THR A 383 -19.55 9.32 -24.51
N LEU A 384 -19.51 8.15 -25.15
CA LEU A 384 -20.61 7.64 -25.97
C LEU A 384 -21.88 7.38 -25.14
N LEU A 385 -21.74 6.92 -23.89
CA LEU A 385 -22.86 6.75 -22.97
C LEU A 385 -23.46 8.10 -22.50
N ALA A 386 -22.64 9.12 -22.34
CA ALA A 386 -23.10 10.47 -21.97
C ALA A 386 -23.79 11.21 -23.12
N TYR A 387 -23.46 10.85 -24.40
CA TYR A 387 -24.05 11.41 -25.61
C TYR A 387 -25.12 10.50 -26.24
N ALA A 388 -25.45 9.36 -25.63
CA ALA A 388 -26.57 8.57 -26.07
C ALA A 388 -27.83 9.42 -25.92
N PRO A 389 -28.56 9.73 -27.02
CA PRO A 389 -29.84 10.46 -26.89
C PRO A 389 -30.75 9.64 -26.00
N GLU A 390 -31.38 10.29 -25.04
CA GLU A 390 -32.49 9.66 -24.30
C GLU A 390 -33.42 9.00 -25.33
N PRO A 391 -33.88 7.76 -25.11
CA PRO A 391 -34.80 7.14 -26.03
C PRO A 391 -36.00 8.06 -26.08
N SER A 392 -36.08 8.80 -27.19
CA SER A 392 -37.19 9.69 -27.50
C SER A 392 -38.47 8.87 -27.40
N GLY A 393 -39.22 9.14 -26.35
CA GLY A 393 -40.54 8.55 -26.15
C GLY A 393 -41.49 8.91 -27.29
N GLN A 394 -41.58 8.01 -28.26
CA GLN A 394 -42.70 7.98 -29.21
C GLN A 394 -43.11 6.53 -29.48
N GLY A 395 -44.22 6.18 -28.92
CA GLY A 395 -44.86 4.87 -29.13
C GLY A 395 -45.99 4.61 -28.13
N ARG A 396 -46.81 5.62 -27.88
CA ARG A 396 -48.09 5.41 -27.22
C ARG A 396 -49.04 4.75 -28.20
N LEU A 397 -49.17 3.43 -28.15
CA LEU A 397 -50.29 2.73 -28.77
C LEU A 397 -51.55 3.01 -27.93
N PRO A 398 -52.70 3.37 -28.56
CA PRO A 398 -53.95 3.60 -27.86
C PRO A 398 -54.73 2.30 -27.66
N GLY A 399 -55.22 2.10 -26.45
CA GLY A 399 -56.37 1.21 -26.28
C GLY A 399 -56.19 0.04 -25.34
N ALA A 400 -56.54 0.20 -24.07
CA ALA A 400 -57.51 -0.68 -23.39
C ALA A 400 -57.79 -0.16 -21.98
N GLY A 401 -59.03 0.27 -21.79
CA GLY A 401 -59.91 -0.05 -20.66
C GLY A 401 -59.53 0.49 -19.25
N ALA A 402 -60.19 1.59 -18.89
CA ALA A 402 -60.37 2.07 -17.55
C ALA A 402 -61.03 1.02 -16.64
N ILE A 403 -60.53 0.85 -15.44
CA ILE A 403 -61.36 0.60 -14.25
C ILE A 403 -60.87 1.49 -13.13
N ALA A 404 -61.77 2.40 -12.75
CA ALA A 404 -61.65 3.28 -11.61
C ALA A 404 -61.97 2.53 -10.32
N THR A 405 -61.21 2.80 -9.25
CA THR A 405 -61.78 2.81 -7.89
C THR A 405 -61.04 3.82 -7.02
N ALA A 406 -61.75 4.80 -6.73
CA ALA A 406 -61.95 5.82 -5.70
C ALA A 406 -60.96 5.82 -4.52
N ALA A 407 -60.48 7.02 -4.28
CA ALA A 407 -60.10 7.54 -2.96
C ALA A 407 -61.38 7.94 -2.17
N PRO A 408 -61.30 8.00 -0.84
CA PRO A 408 -61.54 9.28 -0.18
C PRO A 408 -60.52 9.50 0.97
N GLY A 409 -60.07 10.67 1.30
CA GLY A 409 -60.71 11.90 1.60
C GLY A 409 -60.04 12.44 2.87
N ALA A 410 -59.30 13.54 2.82
CA ALA A 410 -58.98 14.35 3.99
C ALA A 410 -60.23 15.14 4.40
N PRO A 411 -60.35 15.57 5.64
CA PRO A 411 -60.07 16.94 6.01
C PRO A 411 -59.52 17.09 7.46
N GLY A 412 -58.63 18.03 7.79
CA GLY A 412 -59.02 19.44 8.05
C GLY A 412 -58.96 19.75 9.52
N ASP A 413 -57.90 20.39 9.92
CA ASP A 413 -57.82 21.68 10.62
C ASP A 413 -58.34 21.86 12.07
N ARG A 414 -57.51 22.63 12.79
CA ARG A 414 -57.79 23.49 13.98
C ARG A 414 -57.58 22.96 15.39
N GLY A 415 -56.57 23.55 16.03
CA GLY A 415 -56.89 24.41 17.18
C GLY A 415 -56.17 24.11 18.50
N ARG A 416 -55.10 24.84 18.74
CA ARG A 416 -54.93 25.72 19.94
C ARG A 416 -54.87 25.14 21.36
N ALA A 417 -53.74 25.37 21.98
CA ALA A 417 -53.50 26.05 23.28
C ALA A 417 -53.67 25.28 24.61
N GLY A 418 -52.68 25.48 25.46
CA GLY A 418 -52.83 25.54 26.92
C GLY A 418 -52.02 24.48 27.65
N ASP A 419 -50.88 24.80 28.12
CA ASP A 419 -50.50 25.47 29.39
C ASP A 419 -50.28 24.51 30.58
N ARG A 420 -49.07 24.57 31.12
CA ARG A 420 -48.66 24.41 32.54
C ARG A 420 -48.91 23.08 33.27
N THR A 421 -48.02 22.47 33.96
CA THR A 421 -47.24 22.77 35.14
C THR A 421 -46.54 21.53 35.71
N GLU A 422 -45.36 21.68 36.14
CA GLU A 422 -44.67 21.28 37.39
C GLU A 422 -44.94 19.93 38.08
N GLY A 423 -43.87 19.28 38.47
CA GLY A 423 -43.81 18.48 39.69
C GLY A 423 -42.95 17.21 39.55
N ARG A 424 -41.66 17.26 39.77
CA ARG A 424 -40.89 16.92 40.98
C ARG A 424 -40.92 15.46 41.43
N ALA A 425 -39.72 14.85 41.35
CA ALA A 425 -38.98 14.02 42.32
C ALA A 425 -39.57 12.66 42.78
N GLU A 426 -38.83 11.65 42.68
CA GLU A 426 -38.09 10.86 43.71
C GLU A 426 -37.84 9.41 43.29
N ASP A 427 -36.59 9.05 43.36
CA ASP A 427 -36.04 7.69 43.49
C ASP A 427 -36.29 7.20 44.94
N PRO A 428 -36.17 5.97 45.36
CA PRO A 428 -35.39 4.79 44.91
C PRO A 428 -36.01 3.41 45.19
N GLY A 429 -35.35 2.31 44.77
CA GLY A 429 -35.51 1.03 45.47
C GLY A 429 -35.36 -0.25 44.64
N THR A 430 -34.24 -0.90 44.78
CA THR A 430 -33.95 -2.30 44.39
C THR A 430 -34.24 -3.24 45.56
N PRO A 431 -34.16 -4.59 45.40
CA PRO A 431 -34.97 -5.63 44.71
C PRO A 431 -35.76 -6.55 45.69
N PRO A 432 -36.28 -7.71 45.39
CA PRO A 432 -35.55 -8.98 45.34
C PRO A 432 -36.08 -10.12 44.41
N ARG A 433 -35.25 -11.14 44.35
CA ARG A 433 -35.31 -12.43 43.71
C ARG A 433 -36.58 -13.26 43.96
N SER A 434 -36.99 -14.08 42.99
CA SER A 434 -36.97 -15.56 43.02
C SER A 434 -37.81 -16.22 41.91
N ALA A 435 -37.17 -17.22 41.25
CA ALA A 435 -37.63 -18.54 40.88
C ALA A 435 -38.81 -18.74 39.92
N GLY A 436 -38.53 -19.58 38.88
CA GLY A 436 -39.47 -20.55 38.38
C GLY A 436 -39.61 -20.62 36.86
N ALA A 437 -38.81 -21.48 36.24
CA ALA A 437 -39.05 -22.39 35.13
C ALA A 437 -40.22 -22.19 34.18
N ALA A 438 -39.95 -22.09 32.87
CA ALA A 438 -40.43 -23.03 31.84
C ALA A 438 -39.82 -22.68 30.48
N ALA A 439 -39.25 -23.68 29.83
CA ALA A 439 -38.64 -23.64 28.50
C ALA A 439 -39.68 -23.42 27.40
N VAL A 440 -39.41 -22.46 26.51
CA VAL A 440 -39.95 -22.45 25.14
C VAL A 440 -38.80 -22.16 24.22
N THR A 441 -38.46 -23.16 23.43
CA THR A 441 -37.48 -23.16 22.37
C THR A 441 -37.85 -22.13 21.28
N ALA A 442 -37.00 -21.11 21.08
CA ALA A 442 -37.00 -20.29 19.89
C ALA A 442 -35.79 -20.70 19.00
N PRO A 443 -35.91 -20.67 17.66
CA PRO A 443 -34.86 -21.16 16.78
C PRO A 443 -33.69 -20.19 16.74
N GLU A 444 -32.50 -20.75 16.80
CA GLU A 444 -31.21 -20.04 16.63
C GLU A 444 -31.14 -19.31 15.29
N PRO A 445 -30.59 -18.08 15.26
CA PRO A 445 -30.15 -17.49 14.02
C PRO A 445 -28.78 -18.07 13.65
N ALA A 446 -28.75 -18.81 12.55
CA ALA A 446 -27.51 -19.23 11.91
C ALA A 446 -26.74 -18.01 11.40
N SER A 447 -25.74 -17.54 12.15
CA SER A 447 -24.72 -16.62 11.69
C SER A 447 -23.35 -17.23 11.94
N SER A 448 -22.92 -18.07 10.97
CA SER A 448 -21.50 -18.41 10.83
C SER A 448 -20.76 -17.20 10.22
N PRO A 449 -19.60 -16.80 10.77
CA PRO A 449 -18.79 -15.75 10.16
C PRO A 449 -18.25 -16.25 8.82
N MET A 450 -18.66 -15.59 7.74
CA MET A 450 -18.18 -15.84 6.38
C MET A 450 -16.71 -15.46 6.32
N ARG A 451 -15.83 -16.46 6.26
CA ARG A 451 -14.38 -16.28 6.12
C ARG A 451 -14.09 -15.56 4.81
N LEU A 452 -13.42 -14.44 4.91
CA LEU A 452 -12.92 -13.61 3.78
C LEU A 452 -11.97 -14.37 2.82
N GLU A 453 -11.50 -15.54 3.19
CA GLU A 453 -10.66 -16.44 2.37
C GLU A 453 -11.38 -17.09 1.18
N ARG A 454 -12.71 -17.07 1.14
CA ARG A 454 -13.52 -17.71 0.06
C ARG A 454 -13.89 -16.77 -1.10
N LEU A 455 -13.60 -15.50 -1.03
CA LEU A 455 -13.92 -14.52 -2.08
C LEU A 455 -13.22 -14.80 -3.42
N PRO A 456 -11.94 -15.19 -3.49
CA PRO A 456 -11.30 -15.56 -4.74
C PRO A 456 -11.88 -16.82 -5.36
N GLU A 457 -12.20 -17.83 -4.57
CA GLU A 457 -12.78 -19.10 -5.03
C GLU A 457 -14.22 -18.93 -5.54
N ALA A 458 -15.04 -18.16 -4.83
CA ALA A 458 -16.40 -17.83 -5.25
C ALA A 458 -16.42 -17.03 -6.55
N ARG A 459 -15.46 -16.13 -6.75
CA ARG A 459 -15.29 -15.35 -7.98
C ARG A 459 -14.88 -16.24 -9.16
N LEU A 460 -13.96 -17.16 -8.95
CA LEU A 460 -13.54 -18.14 -9.96
C LEU A 460 -14.67 -19.11 -10.32
N ALA A 461 -15.45 -19.54 -9.34
CA ALA A 461 -16.63 -20.41 -9.57
C ALA A 461 -17.69 -19.68 -10.43
N LEU A 462 -18.01 -18.43 -10.11
CA LEU A 462 -18.96 -17.62 -10.88
C LEU A 462 -18.48 -17.34 -12.30
N GLU A 463 -17.18 -17.10 -12.48
CA GLU A 463 -16.56 -16.90 -13.79
C GLU A 463 -16.59 -18.16 -14.62
N ARG A 464 -16.32 -19.33 -14.01
CA ARG A 464 -16.43 -20.65 -14.65
C ARG A 464 -17.85 -20.91 -15.13
N GLU A 465 -18.85 -20.66 -14.29
CA GLU A 465 -20.25 -20.83 -14.61
C GLU A 465 -20.69 -19.95 -15.81
N ARG A 466 -20.30 -18.70 -15.83
CA ARG A 466 -20.57 -17.77 -16.94
C ARG A 466 -19.95 -18.22 -18.25
N ILE A 467 -18.73 -18.72 -18.23
CA ILE A 467 -18.05 -19.22 -19.43
C ILE A 467 -18.72 -20.49 -19.95
N LEU A 468 -19.09 -21.41 -19.07
CA LEU A 468 -19.81 -22.64 -19.44
C LEU A 468 -21.20 -22.34 -20.04
N ALA A 469 -21.95 -21.41 -19.42
CA ALA A 469 -23.24 -20.96 -19.94
C ALA A 469 -23.12 -20.34 -21.35
N ALA A 470 -22.10 -19.50 -21.56
CA ALA A 470 -21.87 -18.90 -22.88
C ALA A 470 -21.44 -19.92 -23.97
N LEU A 471 -20.64 -20.93 -23.56
CA LEU A 471 -20.28 -22.05 -24.46
C LEU A 471 -21.49 -22.92 -24.80
N GLY A 472 -22.34 -23.22 -23.83
CA GLY A 472 -23.60 -23.93 -24.05
C GLY A 472 -24.54 -23.18 -25.01
N ALA A 473 -24.75 -21.87 -24.80
CA ALA A 473 -25.55 -21.01 -25.64
C ALA A 473 -24.96 -20.82 -27.05
N ALA A 474 -23.67 -20.97 -27.21
CA ALA A 474 -22.95 -20.91 -28.47
C ALA A 474 -22.86 -22.25 -29.20
N GLY A 475 -23.43 -23.36 -28.65
CA GLY A 475 -23.32 -24.72 -29.20
C GLY A 475 -21.86 -25.20 -29.30
N GLY A 476 -21.01 -24.87 -28.32
CA GLY A 476 -19.59 -25.24 -28.29
C GLY A 476 -18.69 -24.33 -29.16
N ASN A 477 -19.24 -23.38 -29.92
CA ASN A 477 -18.46 -22.50 -30.77
C ASN A 477 -17.75 -21.42 -29.97
N LYS A 478 -16.45 -21.59 -29.78
CA LYS A 478 -15.60 -20.69 -28.95
C LYS A 478 -15.57 -19.23 -29.46
N SER A 479 -15.67 -19.02 -30.77
CA SER A 479 -15.71 -17.66 -31.34
C SER A 479 -17.03 -16.95 -31.05
N ARG A 480 -18.15 -17.69 -31.07
CA ARG A 480 -19.48 -17.19 -30.74
C ARG A 480 -19.64 -16.96 -29.24
N ALA A 481 -19.09 -17.86 -28.42
CA ALA A 481 -19.05 -17.72 -26.97
C ALA A 481 -18.22 -16.48 -26.51
N ALA A 482 -17.07 -16.22 -27.14
CA ALA A 482 -16.28 -15.03 -26.89
C ALA A 482 -17.07 -13.75 -27.19
N LYS A 483 -17.83 -13.71 -28.28
CA LYS A 483 -18.73 -12.58 -28.59
C LYS A 483 -19.84 -12.40 -27.57
N LEU A 484 -20.45 -13.49 -27.08
CA LEU A 484 -21.51 -13.45 -26.06
C LEU A 484 -20.97 -12.94 -24.71
N LEU A 485 -19.71 -13.22 -24.39
CA LEU A 485 -19.04 -12.78 -23.19
C LEU A 485 -18.41 -11.38 -23.30
N GLY A 486 -18.41 -10.77 -24.49
CA GLY A 486 -17.77 -9.46 -24.71
C GLY A 486 -16.25 -9.47 -24.59
N ILE A 487 -15.58 -10.63 -24.80
CA ILE A 487 -14.12 -10.78 -24.69
C ILE A 487 -13.51 -11.26 -26.01
N SER A 488 -12.20 -11.03 -26.17
CA SER A 488 -11.49 -11.54 -27.35
C SER A 488 -11.40 -13.06 -27.35
N ARG A 489 -11.28 -13.68 -28.53
CA ARG A 489 -11.10 -15.13 -28.65
C ARG A 489 -9.87 -15.62 -27.89
N GLY A 490 -8.77 -14.88 -27.93
CA GLY A 490 -7.55 -15.19 -27.17
C GLY A 490 -7.75 -15.16 -25.65
N ALA A 491 -8.50 -14.17 -25.16
CA ALA A 491 -8.85 -14.08 -23.74
C ALA A 491 -9.73 -15.24 -23.28
N LEU A 492 -10.67 -15.70 -24.11
CA LEU A 492 -11.48 -16.87 -23.81
C LEU A 492 -10.62 -18.14 -23.73
N TYR A 493 -9.70 -18.35 -24.68
CA TYR A 493 -8.79 -19.52 -24.63
C TYR A 493 -7.90 -19.51 -23.39
N TYR A 494 -7.36 -18.35 -23.00
CA TYR A 494 -6.57 -18.21 -21.76
C TYR A 494 -7.40 -18.60 -20.52
N LYS A 495 -8.64 -18.10 -20.42
CA LYS A 495 -9.55 -18.40 -19.30
C LYS A 495 -9.98 -19.86 -19.27
N LEU A 496 -10.26 -20.48 -20.39
CA LEU A 496 -10.57 -21.91 -20.49
C LEU A 496 -9.42 -22.78 -19.96
N ARG A 497 -8.19 -22.41 -20.29
CA ARG A 497 -6.99 -23.10 -19.81
C ARG A 497 -6.77 -22.88 -18.32
N GLN A 498 -6.92 -21.63 -17.84
CA GLN A 498 -6.77 -21.27 -16.44
C GLN A 498 -7.80 -21.97 -15.53
N LEU A 499 -9.03 -22.12 -16.00
CA LEU A 499 -10.15 -22.73 -15.27
C LEU A 499 -10.27 -24.25 -15.49
N GLY A 500 -9.38 -24.86 -16.27
CA GLY A 500 -9.35 -26.31 -16.52
C GLY A 500 -10.53 -26.85 -17.34
N ILE A 501 -11.26 -25.99 -18.06
CA ILE A 501 -12.48 -26.35 -18.80
C ILE A 501 -12.15 -27.04 -20.14
N GLU A 502 -10.90 -27.02 -20.60
CA GLU A 502 -10.50 -27.65 -21.87
C GLU A 502 -10.70 -29.17 -21.90
N LYS A 503 -10.67 -29.84 -20.75
CA LYS A 503 -10.87 -31.29 -20.64
C LYS A 503 -12.33 -31.73 -20.72
N ASP A 504 -13.27 -30.85 -20.41
CA ASP A 504 -14.72 -31.17 -20.39
C ASP A 504 -15.39 -30.99 -21.77
N LEU A 505 -14.68 -30.51 -22.79
CA LEU A 505 -15.21 -30.24 -24.14
C LEU A 505 -14.75 -31.25 -25.18
N SER A 506 -14.08 -32.34 -24.78
CA SER A 506 -13.59 -33.40 -25.67
C SER A 506 -14.32 -34.74 -25.49
N THR A 507 -15.49 -34.75 -24.85
CA THR A 507 -16.41 -35.89 -24.79
C THR A 507 -17.68 -35.63 -25.58
#